data_6f90d2ea323259084394d920480f73e5
#
_entry.id   6f90d2ea323259084394d920480f73e5
#
_cell.length_a   1.000
_cell.length_b   1.000
_cell.length_c   1.000
_cell.angle_alpha   90.00
_cell.angle_beta   90.00
_cell.angle_gamma   90.00
#
_symmetry.space_group_name_H-M   'P 1'
#
loop_
_entity.id
_entity.type
_entity.pdbx_description
1 polymer ?
#
loop_
_entity_poly.entity_id
_entity_poly.type
_entity_poly.pdbx_seq_one_letter_code
_entity_poly.pdbx_strand_id
1 'polypeptide(L)'
;ESRQAYADQFNDILDQIDEMAKDSGYNGINLLMGNDLKTIFNEKTSTDQSSMTISGVTYDAQGLNLDKVDIGGFQTNKQVNTVLDKLTTALTTLRTQSSNFGSNLSVVQARQDFTNSMVTTLQTGSDNLVAADTNAESANLLALQTRQQLSTKALSLANQADQSILSLF
;
A
#
# COMPACT_ATOMS: atom_id res chain seq x y z
N GLU A 1 43.04 -16.37 -27.69
CA GLU A 1 41.72 -16.22 -28.33
C GLU A 1 40.58 -16.55 -27.38
N SER A 2 40.57 -17.71 -26.71
CA SER A 2 39.46 -18.09 -25.81
C SER A 2 39.26 -17.14 -24.61
N ARG A 3 40.34 -16.58 -24.03
CA ARG A 3 40.25 -15.63 -22.91
C ARG A 3 39.64 -14.27 -23.31
N GLN A 4 39.88 -13.83 -24.53
CA GLN A 4 39.28 -12.62 -25.06
C GLN A 4 37.78 -12.83 -25.28
N ALA A 5 37.36 -13.97 -25.83
CA ALA A 5 35.94 -14.28 -25.99
C ALA A 5 35.19 -14.29 -24.63
N TYR A 6 35.82 -14.76 -23.57
CA TYR A 6 35.22 -14.69 -22.22
C TYR A 6 35.18 -13.26 -21.70
N ALA A 7 36.15 -12.40 -22.02
CA ALA A 7 36.08 -10.99 -21.63
C ALA A 7 34.94 -10.27 -22.37
N ASP A 8 34.74 -10.56 -23.65
CA ASP A 8 33.66 -9.99 -24.44
C ASP A 8 32.29 -10.46 -23.89
N GLN A 9 32.11 -11.76 -23.63
CA GLN A 9 30.90 -12.29 -22.99
C GLN A 9 30.63 -11.68 -21.60
N PHE A 10 31.67 -11.47 -20.82
CA PHE A 10 31.53 -10.80 -19.49
C PHE A 10 31.03 -9.37 -19.68
N ASN A 11 31.55 -8.61 -20.61
CA ASN A 11 31.11 -7.26 -20.93
C ASN A 11 29.67 -7.22 -21.41
N ASP A 12 29.26 -8.17 -22.27
CA ASP A 12 27.87 -8.31 -22.72
C ASP A 12 26.91 -8.58 -21.56
N ILE A 13 27.32 -9.37 -20.55
CA ILE A 13 26.56 -9.62 -19.35
C ILE A 13 26.43 -8.36 -18.49
N LEU A 14 27.48 -7.54 -18.40
CA LEU A 14 27.39 -6.26 -17.69
C LEU A 14 26.39 -5.31 -18.35
N ASP A 15 26.37 -5.25 -19.69
CA ASP A 15 25.37 -4.45 -20.42
C ASP A 15 23.95 -4.95 -20.14
N GLN A 16 23.72 -6.26 -20.06
CA GLN A 16 22.43 -6.83 -19.68
C GLN A 16 22.05 -6.50 -18.24
N ILE A 17 23.00 -6.45 -17.31
CA ILE A 17 22.74 -6.02 -15.92
C ILE A 17 22.28 -4.56 -15.92
N ASP A 18 22.92 -3.69 -16.68
CA ASP A 18 22.54 -2.28 -16.80
C ASP A 18 21.12 -2.12 -17.37
N GLU A 19 20.77 -2.90 -18.39
CA GLU A 19 19.43 -2.90 -18.96
C GLU A 19 18.40 -3.40 -17.95
N MET A 20 18.65 -4.51 -17.26
CA MET A 20 17.77 -5.03 -16.23
C MET A 20 17.56 -4.03 -15.09
N ALA A 21 18.62 -3.32 -14.65
CA ALA A 21 18.51 -2.30 -13.64
C ALA A 21 17.62 -1.14 -14.12
N LYS A 22 17.76 -0.70 -15.38
CA LYS A 22 16.90 0.34 -15.97
C LYS A 22 15.45 -0.10 -16.11
N ASP A 23 15.21 -1.34 -16.49
CA ASP A 23 13.87 -1.90 -16.74
C ASP A 23 13.10 -2.22 -15.44
N SER A 24 13.77 -2.27 -14.30
CA SER A 24 13.16 -2.55 -13.00
C SER A 24 12.29 -1.40 -12.45
N GLY A 25 12.17 -0.30 -13.20
CA GLY A 25 11.35 0.85 -12.82
C GLY A 25 9.85 0.58 -12.89
N TYR A 26 9.11 1.12 -11.94
CA TYR A 26 7.66 1.10 -11.92
C TYR A 26 7.10 2.48 -11.63
N ASN A 27 6.16 2.93 -12.45
CA ASN A 27 5.44 4.20 -12.28
C ASN A 27 6.36 5.43 -12.11
N GLY A 28 7.49 5.45 -12.84
CA GLY A 28 8.48 6.53 -12.81
C GLY A 28 9.48 6.45 -11.64
N ILE A 29 9.41 5.43 -10.81
CA ILE A 29 10.35 5.19 -9.70
C ILE A 29 11.14 3.91 -10.00
N ASN A 30 12.46 4.01 -9.91
CA ASN A 30 13.36 2.89 -10.05
C ASN A 30 14.34 2.85 -8.85
N LEU A 31 14.08 1.93 -7.92
CA LEU A 31 14.89 1.75 -6.71
C LEU A 31 16.31 1.27 -7.01
N LEU A 32 16.54 0.61 -8.15
CA LEU A 32 17.86 0.14 -8.57
C LEU A 32 18.65 1.21 -9.35
N MET A 33 18.02 2.34 -9.67
CA MET A 33 18.65 3.51 -10.27
C MET A 33 18.74 4.69 -9.30
N GLY A 34 18.61 4.43 -8.00
CA GLY A 34 18.79 5.43 -6.94
C GLY A 34 17.57 6.30 -6.67
N ASN A 35 16.40 6.03 -7.22
CA ASN A 35 15.21 6.78 -6.86
C ASN A 35 14.67 6.30 -5.51
N ASP A 36 14.19 7.22 -4.69
CA ASP A 36 13.55 6.91 -3.42
C ASP A 36 12.05 6.65 -3.61
N LEU A 37 11.51 5.69 -2.88
CA LEU A 37 10.07 5.43 -2.80
C LEU A 37 9.54 5.89 -1.45
N LYS A 38 8.71 6.93 -1.45
CA LYS A 38 7.99 7.39 -0.26
C LYS A 38 6.59 6.79 -0.21
N THR A 39 6.34 5.97 0.81
CA THR A 39 5.02 5.40 1.10
C THR A 39 4.37 6.17 2.24
N ILE A 40 3.14 6.64 2.05
CA ILE A 40 2.36 7.40 3.03
C ILE A 40 1.34 6.46 3.66
N PHE A 41 1.18 6.52 5.00
CA PHE A 41 0.34 5.61 5.78
C PHE A 41 -0.90 6.25 6.41
N ASN A 42 -1.03 7.58 6.31
CA ASN A 42 -2.21 8.30 6.82
C ASN A 42 -2.58 9.46 5.90
N GLU A 43 -3.79 9.98 6.10
CA GLU A 43 -4.35 11.10 5.34
C GLU A 43 -3.81 12.47 5.76
N LYS A 44 -3.02 12.54 6.84
CA LYS A 44 -2.51 13.80 7.38
C LYS A 44 -1.40 14.37 6.51
N THR A 45 -1.21 15.67 6.62
CA THR A 45 -0.18 16.41 5.88
C THR A 45 0.84 17.03 6.82
N SER A 46 1.97 17.46 6.29
CA SER A 46 3.01 18.16 7.06
C SER A 46 3.65 17.28 8.15
N THR A 47 3.84 17.79 9.35
CA THR A 47 4.52 17.13 10.48
C THR A 47 3.80 15.89 11.02
N ASP A 48 2.48 15.82 10.82
CA ASP A 48 1.65 14.71 11.30
C ASP A 48 1.52 13.57 10.26
N GLN A 49 2.16 13.71 9.09
CA GLN A 49 2.17 12.69 8.07
C GLN A 49 3.02 11.49 8.50
N SER A 50 2.38 10.33 8.63
CA SER A 50 3.11 9.07 8.81
C SER A 50 3.55 8.54 7.44
N SER A 51 4.85 8.45 7.24
CA SER A 51 5.41 7.95 5.98
C SER A 51 6.67 7.13 6.24
N MET A 52 7.01 6.27 5.28
CA MET A 52 8.26 5.53 5.21
C MET A 52 8.92 5.81 3.87
N THR A 53 10.19 6.17 3.89
CA THR A 53 10.99 6.32 2.69
C THR A 53 11.89 5.10 2.53
N ILE A 54 11.78 4.43 1.40
CA ILE A 54 12.67 3.35 0.99
C ILE A 54 13.67 3.98 0.04
N SER A 55 14.91 4.09 0.49
CA SER A 55 15.97 4.69 -0.32
C SER A 55 16.40 3.73 -1.41
N GLY A 56 16.46 4.25 -2.63
CA GLY A 56 17.00 3.55 -3.76
C GLY A 56 18.52 3.45 -3.72
N VAL A 57 19.03 2.57 -4.53
CA VAL A 57 20.47 2.31 -4.70
C VAL A 57 20.78 2.23 -6.18
N THR A 58 21.98 2.61 -6.55
CA THR A 58 22.43 2.44 -7.95
C THR A 58 23.07 1.07 -8.08
N TYR A 59 22.41 0.14 -8.75
CA TYR A 59 22.85 -1.24 -8.95
C TYR A 59 22.85 -1.63 -10.42
N ASP A 60 23.35 -0.72 -11.26
CA ASP A 60 23.94 -1.03 -12.54
C ASP A 60 25.35 -1.65 -12.36
N ALA A 61 26.01 -2.04 -13.41
CA ALA A 61 27.34 -2.65 -13.36
C ALA A 61 28.34 -1.73 -12.62
N GLN A 62 28.29 -0.42 -12.89
CA GLN A 62 29.17 0.56 -12.25
C GLN A 62 28.88 0.71 -10.75
N GLY A 63 27.61 0.79 -10.35
CA GLY A 63 27.20 0.88 -8.94
C GLY A 63 27.56 -0.38 -8.14
N LEU A 64 27.66 -1.52 -8.80
CA LEU A 64 28.16 -2.78 -8.25
C LEU A 64 29.69 -2.89 -8.29
N ASN A 65 30.40 -1.87 -8.77
CA ASN A 65 31.87 -1.84 -8.94
C ASN A 65 32.37 -2.95 -9.89
N LEU A 66 31.58 -3.26 -10.91
CA LEU A 66 31.87 -4.21 -11.96
C LEU A 66 32.20 -3.43 -13.23
N ASP A 67 33.48 -3.20 -13.47
CA ASP A 67 33.94 -2.50 -14.65
C ASP A 67 34.05 -3.45 -15.86
N LYS A 68 33.81 -2.93 -17.06
CA LYS A 68 34.11 -3.65 -18.31
C LYS A 68 35.60 -3.97 -18.40
N VAL A 69 35.87 -5.11 -18.93
CA VAL A 69 37.22 -5.62 -19.12
C VAL A 69 37.72 -5.20 -20.47
N ASP A 70 38.85 -4.50 -20.54
CA ASP A 70 39.48 -4.09 -21.78
C ASP A 70 40.11 -5.28 -22.53
N ILE A 71 40.51 -5.06 -23.78
CA ILE A 71 41.27 -6.02 -24.55
C ILE A 71 42.52 -6.44 -23.79
N GLY A 72 42.65 -7.73 -23.54
CA GLY A 72 43.74 -8.27 -22.71
C GLY A 72 43.49 -8.32 -21.22
N GLY A 73 42.29 -7.93 -20.73
CA GLY A 73 41.97 -7.89 -19.31
C GLY A 73 41.81 -9.27 -18.63
N PHE A 74 41.71 -10.37 -19.39
CA PHE A 74 41.70 -11.74 -18.84
C PHE A 74 42.96 -12.55 -19.21
N GLN A 75 44.04 -11.89 -19.57
CA GLN A 75 45.27 -12.58 -20.00
C GLN A 75 45.96 -13.31 -18.85
N THR A 76 45.87 -12.83 -17.64
CA THR A 76 46.48 -13.43 -16.44
C THR A 76 45.46 -13.93 -15.45
N ASN A 77 45.81 -14.98 -14.71
CA ASN A 77 44.97 -15.48 -13.62
C ASN A 77 44.72 -14.42 -12.52
N LYS A 78 45.68 -13.52 -12.32
CA LYS A 78 45.53 -12.40 -11.35
C LYS A 78 44.39 -11.46 -11.74
N GLN A 79 44.31 -11.11 -13.03
CA GLN A 79 43.21 -10.25 -13.52
C GLN A 79 41.85 -10.92 -13.36
N VAL A 80 41.77 -12.21 -13.73
CA VAL A 80 40.54 -13.01 -13.56
C VAL A 80 40.16 -13.08 -12.07
N ASN A 81 41.09 -13.36 -11.18
CA ASN A 81 40.80 -13.42 -9.74
C ASN A 81 40.31 -12.07 -9.19
N THR A 82 40.88 -10.95 -9.65
CA THR A 82 40.39 -9.61 -9.25
C THR A 82 38.93 -9.40 -9.63
N VAL A 83 38.52 -9.84 -10.82
CA VAL A 83 37.11 -9.74 -11.27
C VAL A 83 36.21 -10.70 -10.46
N LEU A 84 36.69 -11.90 -10.14
CA LEU A 84 35.95 -12.85 -9.27
C LEU A 84 35.75 -12.30 -7.86
N ASP A 85 36.74 -11.61 -7.29
CA ASP A 85 36.62 -10.95 -5.99
C ASP A 85 35.58 -9.81 -6.03
N LYS A 86 35.59 -9.00 -7.11
CA LYS A 86 34.56 -7.98 -7.34
C LYS A 86 33.17 -8.58 -7.47
N LEU A 87 33.00 -9.67 -8.23
CA LEU A 87 31.74 -10.39 -8.38
C LEU A 87 31.21 -10.93 -7.02
N THR A 88 32.11 -11.48 -6.21
CA THR A 88 31.77 -12.00 -4.89
C THR A 88 31.29 -10.87 -3.97
N THR A 89 31.94 -9.71 -4.03
CA THR A 89 31.54 -8.51 -3.30
C THR A 89 30.21 -7.99 -3.78
N ALA A 90 30.01 -7.88 -5.10
CA ALA A 90 28.75 -7.46 -5.71
C ALA A 90 27.59 -8.38 -5.31
N LEU A 91 27.77 -9.69 -5.32
CA LEU A 91 26.75 -10.67 -4.88
C LEU A 91 26.41 -10.49 -3.40
N THR A 92 27.39 -10.20 -2.54
CA THR A 92 27.13 -9.96 -1.10
C THR A 92 26.35 -8.67 -0.90
N THR A 93 26.69 -7.63 -1.64
CA THR A 93 25.99 -6.33 -1.63
C THR A 93 24.55 -6.49 -2.10
N LEU A 94 24.31 -7.20 -3.20
CA LEU A 94 22.98 -7.51 -3.72
C LEU A 94 22.13 -8.29 -2.71
N ARG A 95 22.70 -9.31 -2.04
CA ARG A 95 21.98 -10.08 -1.02
C ARG A 95 21.58 -9.22 0.17
N THR A 96 22.49 -8.36 0.63
CA THR A 96 22.21 -7.42 1.74
C THR A 96 21.07 -6.48 1.37
N GLN A 97 21.13 -5.90 0.18
CA GLN A 97 20.08 -4.97 -0.28
C GLN A 97 18.75 -5.68 -0.53
N SER A 98 18.77 -6.89 -1.09
CA SER A 98 17.56 -7.71 -1.24
C SER A 98 16.90 -7.99 0.13
N SER A 99 17.71 -8.26 1.15
CA SER A 99 17.21 -8.42 2.52
C SER A 99 16.61 -7.12 3.08
N ASN A 100 17.25 -5.98 2.82
CA ASN A 100 16.73 -4.67 3.23
C ASN A 100 15.40 -4.35 2.54
N PHE A 101 15.30 -4.56 1.23
CA PHE A 101 14.04 -4.37 0.50
C PHE A 101 12.95 -5.33 0.96
N GLY A 102 13.30 -6.60 1.23
CA GLY A 102 12.38 -7.58 1.80
C GLY A 102 11.85 -7.19 3.18
N SER A 103 12.72 -6.65 4.04
CA SER A 103 12.31 -6.10 5.34
C SER A 103 11.37 -4.91 5.18
N ASN A 104 11.72 -3.96 4.32
CA ASN A 104 10.88 -2.80 4.04
C ASN A 104 9.52 -3.20 3.47
N LEU A 105 9.48 -4.15 2.55
CA LEU A 105 8.24 -4.71 2.01
C LEU A 105 7.37 -5.31 3.12
N SER A 106 7.97 -6.07 4.03
CA SER A 106 7.26 -6.67 5.17
C SER A 106 6.63 -5.59 6.08
N VAL A 107 7.33 -4.48 6.31
CA VAL A 107 6.79 -3.35 7.09
C VAL A 107 5.61 -2.71 6.35
N VAL A 108 5.73 -2.48 5.04
CA VAL A 108 4.64 -1.91 4.24
C VAL A 108 3.42 -2.83 4.23
N GLN A 109 3.61 -4.14 4.07
CA GLN A 109 2.52 -5.13 4.13
C GLN A 109 1.83 -5.14 5.50
N ALA A 110 2.60 -5.17 6.59
CA ALA A 110 2.02 -5.12 7.95
C ALA A 110 1.22 -3.83 8.18
N ARG A 111 1.69 -2.70 7.67
CA ARG A 111 0.96 -1.42 7.71
C ARG A 111 -0.32 -1.45 6.88
N GLN A 112 -0.27 -2.06 5.70
CA GLN A 112 -1.45 -2.22 4.85
C GLN A 112 -2.51 -3.08 5.53
N ASP A 113 -2.12 -4.21 6.12
CA ASP A 113 -3.01 -5.10 6.85
C ASP A 113 -3.64 -4.41 8.07
N PHE A 114 -2.83 -3.65 8.82
CA PHE A 114 -3.33 -2.84 9.93
C PHE A 114 -4.36 -1.81 9.45
N THR A 115 -4.06 -1.09 8.37
CA THR A 115 -4.96 -0.08 7.82
C THR A 115 -6.27 -0.71 7.35
N ASN A 116 -6.23 -1.84 6.65
CA ASN A 116 -7.42 -2.57 6.22
C ASN A 116 -8.26 -3.04 7.42
N SER A 117 -7.62 -3.55 8.48
CA SER A 117 -8.31 -3.95 9.72
C SER A 117 -8.96 -2.75 10.41
N MET A 118 -8.27 -1.61 10.46
CA MET A 118 -8.80 -0.37 11.02
C MET A 118 -10.01 0.14 10.22
N VAL A 119 -9.93 0.15 8.89
CA VAL A 119 -11.05 0.52 8.01
C VAL A 119 -12.26 -0.37 8.28
N THR A 120 -12.07 -1.69 8.36
CA THR A 120 -13.15 -2.64 8.66
C THR A 120 -13.76 -2.39 10.04
N THR A 121 -12.94 -2.12 11.06
CA THR A 121 -13.41 -1.82 12.41
C THR A 121 -14.22 -0.53 12.45
N LEU A 122 -13.73 0.53 11.80
CA LEU A 122 -14.42 1.82 11.71
C LEU A 122 -15.74 1.71 10.94
N GLN A 123 -15.76 0.94 9.85
CA GLN A 123 -16.96 0.66 9.07
C GLN A 123 -18.01 -0.06 9.95
N THR A 124 -17.60 -1.13 10.62
CA THR A 124 -18.49 -1.87 11.54
C THR A 124 -19.00 -0.99 12.69
N GLY A 125 -18.13 -0.13 13.24
CA GLY A 125 -18.52 0.84 14.26
C GLY A 125 -19.54 1.85 13.74
N SER A 126 -19.34 2.38 12.53
CA SER A 126 -20.27 3.29 11.86
C SER A 126 -21.63 2.63 11.60
N ASP A 127 -21.61 1.40 11.07
CA ASP A 127 -22.82 0.63 10.78
C ASP A 127 -23.62 0.35 12.06
N ASN A 128 -22.95 0.02 13.17
CA ASN A 128 -23.59 -0.18 14.47
C ASN A 128 -24.22 1.11 15.04
N LEU A 129 -23.56 2.26 14.85
CA LEU A 129 -24.11 3.56 15.27
C LEU A 129 -25.37 3.90 14.48
N VAL A 130 -25.37 3.70 13.17
CA VAL A 130 -26.54 3.94 12.31
C VAL A 130 -27.65 2.96 12.65
N ALA A 131 -27.35 1.68 12.92
CA ALA A 131 -28.35 0.69 13.35
C ALA A 131 -29.00 1.03 14.68
N ALA A 132 -28.26 1.61 15.64
CA ALA A 132 -28.81 2.10 16.90
C ALA A 132 -29.80 3.26 16.68
N ASP A 133 -29.45 4.20 15.80
CA ASP A 133 -30.32 5.32 15.43
C ASP A 133 -31.61 4.87 14.70
N THR A 134 -31.51 3.86 13.83
CA THR A 134 -32.70 3.29 13.15
C THR A 134 -33.65 2.57 14.13
N ASN A 135 -33.15 1.95 15.17
CA ASN A 135 -34.00 1.39 16.25
C ASN A 135 -34.73 2.46 17.02
N ALA A 136 -34.05 3.55 17.37
CA ALA A 136 -34.67 4.71 18.04
C ALA A 136 -35.74 5.36 17.17
N GLU A 137 -35.46 5.52 15.86
CA GLU A 137 -36.42 6.08 14.90
C GLU A 137 -37.62 5.18 14.67
N SER A 138 -37.44 3.86 14.62
CA SER A 138 -38.52 2.89 14.53
C SER A 138 -39.43 2.95 15.73
N ALA A 139 -38.88 3.12 16.94
CA ALA A 139 -39.67 3.32 18.17
C ALA A 139 -40.47 4.64 18.15
N ASN A 140 -39.85 5.71 17.65
CA ASN A 140 -40.53 7.00 17.48
C ASN A 140 -41.66 6.94 16.46
N LEU A 141 -41.47 6.27 15.33
CA LEU A 141 -42.51 6.04 14.32
C LEU A 141 -43.69 5.26 14.87
N LEU A 142 -43.42 4.18 15.64
CA LEU A 142 -44.47 3.41 16.28
C LEU A 142 -45.26 4.25 17.31
N ALA A 143 -44.58 5.08 18.10
CA ALA A 143 -45.21 6.00 19.04
C ALA A 143 -46.08 7.05 18.31
N LEU A 144 -45.60 7.59 17.20
CA LEU A 144 -46.38 8.52 16.37
C LEU A 144 -47.60 7.87 15.74
N GLN A 145 -47.48 6.66 15.19
CA GLN A 145 -48.64 5.90 14.67
C GLN A 145 -49.70 5.61 15.74
N THR A 146 -49.23 5.23 16.92
CA THR A 146 -50.14 5.00 18.07
C THR A 146 -50.84 6.28 18.49
N ARG A 147 -50.16 7.40 18.58
CA ARG A 147 -50.78 8.71 18.88
C ARG A 147 -51.76 9.13 17.80
N GLN A 148 -51.47 8.90 16.50
CA GLN A 148 -52.37 9.20 15.41
C GLN A 148 -53.66 8.35 15.48
N GLN A 149 -53.51 7.06 15.77
CA GLN A 149 -54.67 6.17 15.98
C GLN A 149 -55.54 6.58 17.18
N LEU A 150 -54.90 6.96 18.29
CA LEU A 150 -55.59 7.47 19.45
C LEU A 150 -56.31 8.78 19.17
N SER A 151 -55.69 9.71 18.43
CA SER A 151 -56.30 10.99 18.04
C SER A 151 -57.52 10.80 17.15
N THR A 152 -57.43 9.91 16.14
CA THR A 152 -58.57 9.61 15.26
C THR A 152 -59.72 8.93 16.05
N LYS A 153 -59.42 8.04 17.00
CA LYS A 153 -60.42 7.43 17.88
C LYS A 153 -61.07 8.46 18.81
N ALA A 154 -60.26 9.35 19.42
CA ALA A 154 -60.78 10.42 20.28
C ALA A 154 -61.69 11.38 19.47
N LEU A 155 -61.30 11.76 18.26
CA LEU A 155 -62.12 12.61 17.40
C LEU A 155 -63.44 11.93 17.01
N SER A 156 -63.40 10.63 16.70
CA SER A 156 -64.60 9.83 16.39
C SER A 156 -65.53 9.76 17.64
N LEU A 157 -65.00 9.56 18.81
CA LEU A 157 -65.78 9.56 20.05
C LEU A 157 -66.39 10.94 20.38
N ALA A 158 -65.64 12.01 20.17
CA ALA A 158 -66.15 13.36 20.33
C ALA A 158 -67.29 13.66 19.37
N ASN A 159 -67.14 13.30 18.06
CA ASN A 159 -68.19 13.44 17.07
C ASN A 159 -69.45 12.62 17.42
N GLN A 160 -69.30 11.41 17.97
CA GLN A 160 -70.40 10.58 18.42
C GLN A 160 -71.11 11.20 19.63
N ALA A 161 -70.38 11.78 20.58
CA ALA A 161 -70.92 12.49 21.73
C ALA A 161 -71.75 13.73 21.27
N ASP A 162 -71.19 14.52 20.32
CA ASP A 162 -71.89 15.69 19.78
C ASP A 162 -73.17 15.29 19.02
N GLN A 163 -73.14 14.19 18.24
CA GLN A 163 -74.34 13.66 17.56
C GLN A 163 -75.38 13.16 18.59
N SER A 164 -74.96 12.55 19.69
CA SER A 164 -75.86 12.11 20.75
C SER A 164 -76.54 13.27 21.46
N ILE A 165 -75.88 14.38 21.64
CA ILE A 165 -76.42 15.61 22.20
C ILE A 165 -77.45 16.24 21.20
N LEU A 166 -77.09 16.32 19.95
CA LEU A 166 -77.95 16.83 18.89
C LEU A 166 -79.24 16.00 18.67
N SER A 167 -79.20 14.72 19.00
CA SER A 167 -80.39 13.82 18.87
C SER A 167 -81.34 13.94 20.11
N LEU A 168 -80.94 14.66 21.12
CA LEU A 168 -81.76 14.91 22.35
C LEU A 168 -82.58 16.23 22.31
N PHE A 169 -82.31 17.02 21.27
CA PHE A 169 -83.01 18.24 20.95
C PHE A 169 -83.81 18.11 19.64
#